data_d76fc85e951442e8b510bfd9636458a5
#
_entry.id   d76fc85e951442e8b510bfd9636458a5
#
_cell.length_a   1.000
_cell.length_b   1.000
_cell.length_c   1.000
_cell.angle_alpha   90.00
_cell.angle_beta   90.00
_cell.angle_gamma   90.00
#
_symmetry.space_group_name_H-M   'P 1'
#
loop_
_entity.id
_entity.type
_entity.pdbx_description
1 polymer ?
#
loop_
_entity_poly.entity_id
_entity_poly.type
_entity_poly.pdbx_seq_one_letter_code
_entity_poly.pdbx_strand_id
1 'polypeptide(L)' 'MPSAADIIKDSISEFSRLQKWMISVRDKDPDTYSSMHDRYIELKVTLSSLGVNLAELDKIKE' A
#
# COMPACT_ATOMS: atom_id res chain seq x y z
N MET A 1 10.19 -21.89 -0.38
CA MET A 1 10.34 -20.47 -0.03
C MET A 1 9.81 -19.59 -1.15
N PRO A 2 9.06 -18.51 -0.85
CA PRO A 2 8.64 -17.60 -1.92
C PRO A 2 9.87 -16.90 -2.51
N SER A 3 9.83 -16.67 -3.81
CA SER A 3 10.88 -15.91 -4.49
C SER A 3 10.71 -14.42 -4.24
N ALA A 4 11.73 -13.62 -4.56
CA ALA A 4 11.63 -12.17 -4.47
C ALA A 4 10.47 -11.64 -5.32
N ALA A 5 10.26 -12.24 -6.50
CA ALA A 5 9.15 -11.86 -7.37
C ALA A 5 7.78 -12.11 -6.72
N ASP A 6 7.65 -13.21 -5.96
CA ASP A 6 6.41 -13.52 -5.25
C ASP A 6 6.15 -12.51 -4.13
N ILE A 7 7.20 -12.13 -3.39
CA ILE A 7 7.10 -11.13 -2.33
C ILE A 7 6.68 -9.78 -2.91
N ILE A 8 7.27 -9.36 -4.01
CA ILE A 8 6.93 -8.11 -4.69
C ILE A 8 5.47 -8.14 -5.15
N LYS A 9 5.06 -9.23 -5.78
CA LYS A 9 3.69 -9.38 -6.27
C LYS A 9 2.67 -9.31 -5.12
N ASP A 10 2.93 -10.00 -4.02
CA ASP A 10 2.04 -9.99 -2.85
C ASP A 10 1.96 -8.61 -2.23
N SER A 11 3.09 -7.90 -2.12
CA SER A 11 3.14 -6.55 -1.59
C SER A 11 2.37 -5.56 -2.45
N ILE A 12 2.47 -5.69 -3.77
CA ILE A 12 1.72 -4.85 -4.71
C ILE A 12 0.22 -5.10 -4.56
N SER A 13 -0.18 -6.36 -4.43
CA SER A 13 -1.58 -6.73 -4.24
C SER A 13 -2.13 -6.16 -2.93
N GLU A 14 -1.36 -6.26 -1.85
CA GLU A 14 -1.76 -5.71 -0.56
C GLU A 14 -1.88 -4.18 -0.63
N PHE A 15 -0.91 -3.53 -1.27
CA PHE A 15 -0.89 -2.07 -1.43
C PHE A 15 -2.12 -1.58 -2.18
N SER A 16 -2.47 -2.26 -3.25
CA SER A 16 -3.63 -1.92 -4.06
C SER A 16 -4.94 -2.05 -3.27
N ARG A 17 -5.12 -3.17 -2.55
CA ARG A 17 -6.32 -3.41 -1.74
C ARG A 17 -6.41 -2.43 -0.58
N LEU A 18 -5.27 -2.17 0.06
CA LEU A 18 -5.22 -1.26 1.20
C LEU A 18 -5.70 0.14 0.79
N GLN A 19 -5.26 0.63 -0.35
CA GLN A 19 -5.67 1.94 -0.85
C GLN A 19 -7.18 1.99 -1.11
N LYS A 20 -7.76 0.93 -1.65
CA LYS A 20 -9.21 0.85 -1.85
C LYS A 20 -9.95 1.00 -0.52
N TRP A 21 -9.50 0.29 0.52
CA TRP A 21 -10.12 0.35 1.84
C TRP A 21 -9.92 1.72 2.49
N MET A 22 -8.75 2.32 2.34
CA MET A 22 -8.47 3.66 2.86
C MET A 22 -9.42 4.69 2.26
N ILE A 23 -9.60 4.66 0.96
CA ILE A 23 -10.53 5.57 0.27
C ILE A 23 -11.97 5.35 0.78
N SER A 24 -12.34 4.11 1.01
CA SER A 24 -13.68 3.74 1.49
C SER A 24 -13.95 4.25 2.91
N VAL A 25 -12.95 4.25 3.80
CA VAL A 25 -13.16 4.61 5.22
C VAL A 25 -12.74 6.05 5.52
N ARG A 26 -12.09 6.73 4.61
CA ARG A 26 -11.48 8.05 4.86
C ARG A 26 -12.43 9.04 5.50
N ASP A 27 -13.65 9.12 5.00
CA ASP A 27 -14.65 10.08 5.50
C ASP A 27 -15.53 9.49 6.60
N LYS A 28 -15.53 8.16 6.76
CA LYS A 28 -16.40 7.46 7.70
C LYS A 28 -15.71 7.18 9.02
N ASP A 29 -14.42 6.86 8.99
CA ASP A 29 -13.66 6.46 10.17
C ASP A 29 -12.22 6.95 10.05
N PRO A 30 -11.97 8.21 10.47
CA PRO A 30 -10.62 8.78 10.38
C PRO A 30 -9.57 8.02 11.17
N ASP A 31 -9.95 7.41 12.30
CA ASP A 31 -9.00 6.65 13.11
C ASP A 31 -8.55 5.39 12.38
N THR A 32 -9.49 4.68 11.77
CA THR A 32 -9.17 3.51 10.94
C THR A 32 -8.31 3.92 9.74
N TYR A 33 -8.64 5.03 9.09
CA TYR A 33 -7.85 5.56 7.99
C TYR A 33 -6.40 5.83 8.43
N SER A 34 -6.23 6.44 9.59
CA SER A 34 -4.90 6.75 10.12
C SER A 34 -4.06 5.48 10.35
N SER A 35 -4.70 4.45 10.92
CA SER A 35 -4.02 3.16 11.13
C SER A 35 -3.63 2.50 9.81
N MET A 36 -4.52 2.55 8.82
CA MET A 36 -4.23 2.02 7.49
C MET A 36 -3.14 2.83 6.79
N HIS A 37 -3.10 4.13 7.02
CA HIS A 37 -2.09 5.02 6.44
C HIS A 37 -0.69 4.63 6.89
N ASP A 38 -0.52 4.22 8.13
CA ASP A 38 0.77 3.74 8.63
C ASP A 38 1.25 2.54 7.81
N ARG A 39 0.36 1.59 7.56
CA ARG A 39 0.68 0.42 6.75
C ARG A 39 0.94 0.81 5.29
N TYR A 40 0.19 1.77 4.78
CA TYR A 40 0.39 2.32 3.44
C TYR A 40 1.81 2.87 3.26
N ILE A 41 2.28 3.65 4.23
CA ILE A 41 3.64 4.21 4.19
C ILE A 41 4.69 3.10 4.26
N GLU A 42 4.51 2.10 5.13
CA GLU A 42 5.41 0.95 5.21
C GLU A 42 5.54 0.26 3.85
N LEU A 43 4.41 0.00 3.20
CA LEU A 43 4.41 -0.67 1.89
C LEU A 43 5.06 0.21 0.82
N LYS A 44 4.85 1.52 0.86
CA LYS A 44 5.51 2.44 -0.07
C LYS A 44 7.03 2.35 0.06
N VAL A 45 7.53 2.41 1.28
CA VAL A 45 8.97 2.33 1.54
C VAL A 45 9.52 0.97 1.07
N THR A 46 8.82 -0.11 1.42
CA THR A 46 9.23 -1.46 1.04
C THR A 46 9.29 -1.63 -0.48
N LEU A 47 8.23 -1.25 -1.17
CA LEU A 47 8.17 -1.39 -2.63
C LEU A 47 9.19 -0.50 -3.32
N SER A 48 9.38 0.71 -2.83
CA SER A 48 10.40 1.62 -3.35
C SER A 48 11.80 1.03 -3.19
N SER A 49 12.07 0.43 -2.04
CA SER A 49 13.36 -0.22 -1.76
C SER A 49 13.61 -1.41 -2.69
N LEU A 50 12.56 -2.06 -3.16
CA LEU A 50 12.66 -3.18 -4.09
C LEU A 50 12.71 -2.74 -5.55
N GLY A 51 12.74 -1.44 -5.81
CA GLY A 51 12.83 -0.90 -7.16
C GLY A 51 11.52 -0.80 -7.91
N VAL A 52 10.39 -0.93 -7.21
CA VAL A 52 9.07 -0.85 -7.82
C VAL A 52 8.70 0.61 -8.08
N ASN A 53 8.25 0.91 -9.30
CA ASN A 53 7.78 2.25 -9.66
C ASN A 53 6.36 2.44 -9.11
N LEU A 54 6.21 3.38 -8.19
CA LEU A 54 4.93 3.65 -7.51
C LEU A 54 4.06 4.67 -8.23
N ALA A 55 4.53 5.27 -9.30
CA ALA A 55 3.82 6.36 -9.98
C ALA A 55 2.39 5.96 -10.39
N GLU A 56 2.21 4.72 -10.86
CA GLU A 56 0.90 4.24 -11.26
C GLU A 56 0.16 3.48 -10.15
N LEU A 57 0.92 2.91 -9.20
CA LEU A 57 0.34 2.12 -8.12
C LEU A 57 -0.20 2.98 -6.98
N ASP A 58 0.46 4.10 -6.71
CA ASP A 58 0.10 4.99 -5.61
C ASP A 58 -1.01 5.93 -6.05
N LYS A 59 -2.24 5.61 -5.69
CA LYS A 59 -3.42 6.39 -6.06
C LYS A 59 -3.73 7.48 -5.04
N ILE A 60 -3.36 7.25 -3.79
CA ILE A 60 -3.58 8.20 -2.69
C ILE A 60 -2.56 9.34 -2.74
N LYS A 61 -1.31 9.02 -3.06
CA LYS A 61 -0.21 9.99 -3.26
C LYS A 61 0.04 10.87 -2.03
N GLU A 62 0.15 10.24 -0.89
CA GLU A 62 0.48 10.92 0.37
C GLU A 62 1.86 10.57 0.91
#